data_41cb751c5e62ca95ebf17e9d978bc2d1
#
_entry.id   41cb751c5e62ca95ebf17e9d978bc2d1
#
_cell.length_a   1.000
_cell.length_b   1.000
_cell.length_c   1.000
_cell.angle_alpha   90.00
_cell.angle_beta   90.00
_cell.angle_gamma   90.00
#
_symmetry.space_group_name_H-M   'P 1'
#
loop_
_entity.id
_entity.type
_entity.pdbx_description
1 polymer ?
#
loop_
_entity_poly.entity_id
_entity_poly.type
_entity_poly.pdbx_seq_one_letter_code
_entity_poly.pdbx_strand_id
1 'polypeptide(L)'
;LKQHRDWVRDVAFAPSLGLARTYLATASQDRTVLIWTQNSPSDPWKCTPLLPSTKPEDRTKFPDTVWRVSWSVSGNVLAVSCGDGKVSLWKENLKGAWECISEYV
;
A
#
# COMPACT_ATOMS: atom_id res chain seq x y z
N LEU A 1 -4.55 9.47 -10.89
CA LEU A 1 -4.22 9.14 -9.49
C LEU A 1 -3.15 10.09 -8.98
N LYS A 2 -3.55 11.21 -8.37
CA LYS A 2 -2.62 12.30 -8.01
C LYS A 2 -2.67 12.61 -6.51
N GLN A 3 -2.29 11.64 -5.68
CA GLN A 3 -2.30 11.84 -4.23
C GLN A 3 -0.89 11.88 -3.62
N HIS A 4 0.12 11.44 -4.38
CA HIS A 4 1.51 11.51 -3.91
C HIS A 4 2.08 12.92 -4.11
N ARG A 5 2.96 13.31 -3.20
CA ARG A 5 3.59 14.65 -3.22
C ARG A 5 5.00 14.65 -3.82
N ASP A 6 5.49 13.47 -4.22
CA ASP A 6 6.80 13.29 -4.78
C ASP A 6 6.75 12.15 -5.78
N TRP A 7 7.89 11.78 -6.34
CA TRP A 7 7.96 10.76 -7.37
C TRP A 7 7.40 9.44 -6.87
N VAL A 8 6.55 8.82 -7.68
CA VAL A 8 6.08 7.45 -7.46
C VAL A 8 7.21 6.52 -7.90
N ARG A 9 7.68 5.67 -6.98
CA ARG A 9 8.81 4.77 -7.24
C ARG A 9 8.38 3.40 -7.73
N ASP A 10 7.18 2.98 -7.37
CA ASP A 10 6.68 1.67 -7.80
C ASP A 10 5.16 1.65 -7.75
N VAL A 11 4.58 0.86 -8.63
CA VAL A 11 3.14 0.58 -8.64
C VAL A 11 2.95 -0.90 -8.88
N ALA A 12 1.95 -1.49 -8.23
CA ALA A 12 1.68 -2.91 -8.38
C ALA A 12 0.18 -3.18 -8.25
N PHE A 13 -0.40 -3.84 -9.25
CA PHE A 13 -1.76 -4.33 -9.16
C PHE A 13 -1.78 -5.66 -8.42
N ALA A 14 -2.76 -5.83 -7.52
CA ALA A 14 -2.97 -7.13 -6.90
C ALA A 14 -3.46 -8.12 -7.97
N PRO A 15 -3.06 -9.39 -7.87
CA PRO A 15 -3.59 -10.41 -8.78
C PRO A 15 -5.11 -10.46 -8.70
N SER A 16 -5.76 -10.43 -9.87
CA SER A 16 -7.21 -10.44 -9.98
C SER A 16 -7.70 -11.88 -10.12
N LEU A 17 -7.91 -12.55 -9.00
CA LEU A 17 -8.31 -13.97 -8.98
C LEU A 17 -9.82 -14.14 -9.16
N GLY A 18 -10.39 -13.51 -10.18
CA GLY A 18 -11.83 -13.57 -10.42
C GLY A 18 -12.66 -12.65 -9.55
N LEU A 19 -12.01 -11.79 -8.76
CA LEU A 19 -12.69 -10.82 -7.91
C LEU A 19 -13.08 -9.59 -8.72
N ALA A 20 -14.25 -9.01 -8.41
CA ALA A 20 -14.69 -7.77 -9.06
C ALA A 20 -13.85 -6.57 -8.63
N ARG A 21 -13.37 -6.58 -7.40
CA ARG A 21 -12.60 -5.46 -6.86
C ARG A 21 -11.15 -5.50 -7.33
N THR A 22 -10.67 -4.34 -7.75
CA THR A 22 -9.27 -4.17 -8.16
C THR A 22 -8.51 -3.39 -7.09
N TYR A 23 -7.33 -3.86 -6.75
CA TYR A 23 -6.43 -3.21 -5.80
C TYR A 23 -5.16 -2.80 -6.51
N LEU A 24 -4.73 -1.57 -6.24
CA LEU A 24 -3.47 -1.03 -6.77
C LEU A 24 -2.70 -0.42 -5.61
N ALA A 25 -1.44 -0.79 -5.46
CA ALA A 25 -0.56 -0.17 -4.47
C ALA A 25 0.42 0.77 -5.17
N THR A 26 0.63 1.96 -4.61
CA THR A 26 1.62 2.90 -5.12
C THR A 26 2.57 3.28 -3.99
N ALA A 27 3.87 3.24 -4.30
CA ALA A 27 4.94 3.59 -3.37
C ALA A 27 5.63 4.86 -3.85
N SER A 28 5.99 5.76 -2.94
CA SER A 28 6.52 7.05 -3.33
C SER A 28 7.72 7.48 -2.50
N GLN A 29 8.50 8.38 -3.07
CA GLN A 29 9.60 9.05 -2.40
C GLN A 29 9.10 10.00 -1.30
N ASP A 30 7.82 10.34 -1.27
CA ASP A 30 7.22 11.10 -0.18
C ASP A 30 7.04 10.27 1.09
N ARG A 31 7.53 9.02 1.11
CA ARG A 31 7.50 8.07 2.22
C ARG A 31 6.09 7.55 2.54
N THR A 32 5.22 7.52 1.53
CA THR A 32 3.86 7.00 1.71
C THR A 32 3.60 5.84 0.78
N VAL A 33 2.70 4.96 1.22
CA VAL A 33 2.13 3.91 0.38
C VAL A 33 0.63 4.08 0.38
N LEU A 34 0.05 4.17 -0.79
CA LEU A 34 -1.39 4.33 -0.96
C LEU A 34 -1.97 3.07 -1.59
N ILE A 35 -3.09 2.61 -1.03
CA ILE A 35 -3.85 1.50 -1.58
C ILE A 35 -5.06 2.11 -2.31
N TRP A 36 -5.13 1.84 -3.59
CA TRP A 36 -6.23 2.31 -4.42
C TRP A 36 -7.15 1.14 -4.68
N THR A 37 -8.45 1.35 -4.49
CA THR A 37 -9.44 0.30 -4.70
C THR A 37 -10.53 0.78 -5.65
N GLN A 38 -10.98 -0.13 -6.51
CA GLN A 38 -12.09 0.10 -7.42
C GLN A 38 -12.99 -1.12 -7.38
N ASN A 39 -14.27 -0.92 -7.02
CA ASN A 39 -15.19 -2.04 -6.86
C ASN A 39 -15.69 -2.60 -8.19
N SER A 40 -15.74 -1.76 -9.21
CA SER A 40 -16.08 -2.18 -10.57
C SER A 40 -15.44 -1.22 -11.57
N PRO A 41 -15.32 -1.60 -12.86
CA PRO A 41 -14.69 -0.72 -13.84
C PRO A 41 -15.34 0.66 -13.98
N SER A 42 -16.62 0.78 -13.66
CA SER A 42 -17.34 2.06 -13.73
C SER A 42 -17.27 2.89 -12.45
N ASP A 43 -16.77 2.31 -11.36
CA ASP A 43 -16.69 3.01 -10.07
C ASP A 43 -15.43 3.89 -9.98
N PRO A 44 -15.50 5.00 -9.20
CA PRO A 44 -14.29 5.77 -8.96
C PRO A 44 -13.31 5.02 -8.06
N TRP A 45 -12.04 5.33 -8.20
CA TRP A 45 -11.01 4.79 -7.34
C TRP A 45 -11.07 5.42 -5.95
N LYS A 46 -10.94 4.59 -4.92
CA LYS A 46 -10.81 5.07 -3.55
C LYS A 46 -9.36 4.92 -3.12
N CYS A 47 -8.87 5.88 -2.35
CA CYS A 47 -7.49 5.90 -1.89
C CYS A 47 -7.44 5.77 -0.38
N THR A 48 -6.66 4.80 0.12
CA THR A 48 -6.47 4.57 1.55
C THR A 48 -4.97 4.50 1.82
N PRO A 49 -4.42 5.37 2.68
CA PRO A 49 -3.00 5.28 3.01
C PRO A 49 -2.74 4.15 4.01
N LEU A 50 -1.55 3.54 3.93
CA LEU A 50 -1.07 2.67 4.99
C LEU A 50 -0.62 3.54 6.16
N LEU A 51 -0.81 3.05 7.38
CA LEU A 51 -0.52 3.79 8.60
C LEU A 51 0.62 3.11 9.37
N PRO A 52 1.89 3.33 8.96
CA PRO A 52 3.02 2.64 9.59
C PRO A 52 3.41 3.21 10.95
N SER A 53 2.92 4.39 11.32
CA SER A 53 3.28 5.04 12.57
C SER A 53 2.06 5.34 13.42
N THR A 54 2.23 5.29 14.74
CA THR A 54 1.19 5.70 15.68
C THR A 54 1.25 7.19 16.02
N LYS A 55 2.31 7.88 15.60
CA LYS A 55 2.46 9.33 15.83
C LYS A 55 1.55 10.10 14.90
N PRO A 56 0.69 11.00 15.42
CA PRO A 56 -0.25 11.73 14.55
C PRO A 56 0.41 12.49 13.41
N GLU A 57 1.56 13.11 13.64
CA GLU A 57 2.26 13.93 12.65
C GLU A 57 2.90 13.10 11.53
N ASP A 58 3.23 11.81 11.82
CA ASP A 58 3.88 10.92 10.86
C ASP A 58 3.06 9.70 10.52
N ARG A 59 1.76 9.74 10.77
CA ARG A 59 0.90 8.56 10.71
C ARG A 59 0.98 7.79 9.39
N THR A 60 1.03 8.52 8.28
CA THR A 60 1.03 7.91 6.95
C THR A 60 2.42 7.75 6.37
N LYS A 61 3.48 8.15 7.11
CA LYS A 61 4.82 8.15 6.55
C LYS A 61 5.68 7.01 7.09
N PHE A 62 6.31 6.32 6.16
CA PHE A 62 7.33 5.33 6.48
C PHE A 62 8.63 6.02 6.88
N PRO A 63 9.55 5.33 7.56
CA PRO A 63 10.81 5.93 8.02
C PRO A 63 11.69 6.49 6.91
N ASP A 64 11.57 5.94 5.69
CA ASP A 64 12.38 6.35 4.55
C ASP A 64 11.57 6.21 3.27
N THR A 65 12.15 6.61 2.14
CA THR A 65 11.56 6.43 0.82
C THR A 65 11.10 4.98 0.65
N VAL A 66 9.89 4.80 0.14
CA VAL A 66 9.39 3.47 -0.17
C VAL A 66 9.78 3.16 -1.61
N TRP A 67 10.57 2.10 -1.78
CA TRP A 67 11.12 1.74 -3.08
C TRP A 67 10.28 0.75 -3.85
N ARG A 68 9.65 -0.20 -3.16
CA ARG A 68 8.89 -1.26 -3.82
C ARG A 68 7.67 -1.68 -3.03
N VAL A 69 6.66 -2.08 -3.78
CA VAL A 69 5.47 -2.75 -3.24
C VAL A 69 5.23 -3.99 -4.09
N SER A 70 4.85 -5.08 -3.45
CA SER A 70 4.62 -6.34 -4.14
C SER A 70 3.51 -7.13 -3.46
N TRP A 71 2.58 -7.64 -4.26
CA TRP A 71 1.46 -8.42 -3.75
C TRP A 71 1.81 -9.90 -3.69
N SER A 72 1.24 -10.61 -2.71
CA SER A 72 1.30 -12.07 -2.69
C SER A 72 0.52 -12.65 -3.86
N VAL A 73 0.77 -13.92 -4.17
CA VAL A 73 0.08 -14.61 -5.29
C VAL A 73 -1.42 -14.62 -5.06
N SER A 74 -1.87 -14.73 -3.81
CA SER A 74 -3.30 -14.69 -3.47
C SER A 74 -3.89 -13.28 -3.51
N GLY A 75 -3.06 -12.24 -3.60
CA GLY A 75 -3.53 -10.85 -3.68
C GLY A 75 -4.01 -10.26 -2.37
N ASN A 76 -3.80 -10.92 -1.24
CA ASN A 76 -4.29 -10.46 0.05
C ASN A 76 -3.22 -9.92 1.00
N VAL A 77 -1.95 -10.06 0.65
CA VAL A 77 -0.84 -9.54 1.45
C VAL A 77 0.03 -8.66 0.58
N LEU A 78 0.36 -7.47 1.08
CA LEU A 78 1.24 -6.53 0.40
C LEU A 78 2.57 -6.44 1.14
N ALA A 79 3.66 -6.66 0.42
CA ALA A 79 5.01 -6.45 0.94
C ALA A 79 5.48 -5.05 0.55
N VAL A 80 6.01 -4.31 1.53
CA VAL A 80 6.48 -2.93 1.34
C VAL A 80 7.95 -2.87 1.73
N SER A 81 8.79 -2.39 0.82
CA SER A 81 10.24 -2.28 1.03
C SER A 81 10.64 -0.81 1.12
N CYS A 82 11.30 -0.44 2.21
CA CYS A 82 11.77 0.94 2.46
C CYS A 82 13.27 1.08 2.23
N GLY A 83 13.71 2.32 2.04
CA GLY A 83 15.13 2.64 1.85
C GLY A 83 16.00 2.33 3.06
N ASP A 84 15.41 2.20 4.25
CA ASP A 84 16.14 1.81 5.46
C ASP A 84 16.43 0.30 5.55
N GLY A 85 16.05 -0.45 4.53
CA GLY A 85 16.27 -1.90 4.47
C GLY A 85 15.19 -2.74 5.12
N LYS A 86 14.15 -2.11 5.67
CA LYS A 86 13.06 -2.84 6.31
C LYS A 86 12.02 -3.26 5.30
N VAL A 87 11.45 -4.44 5.52
CA VAL A 87 10.33 -4.96 4.74
C VAL A 87 9.18 -5.22 5.70
N SER A 88 8.02 -4.67 5.39
CA SER A 88 6.80 -4.89 6.17
C SER A 88 5.75 -5.59 5.33
N LEU A 89 4.95 -6.44 5.98
CA LEU A 89 3.85 -7.14 5.35
C LEU A 89 2.53 -6.58 5.88
N TRP A 90 1.62 -6.30 4.97
CA TRP A 90 0.36 -5.65 5.27
C TRP A 90 -0.81 -6.47 4.75
N LYS A 91 -1.88 -6.50 5.52
CA LYS A 91 -3.09 -7.23 5.17
C LYS A 91 -4.31 -6.41 5.57
N GLU A 92 -5.34 -6.45 4.72
CA GLU A 92 -6.64 -5.84 5.03
C GLU A 92 -7.38 -6.73 6.03
N ASN A 93 -7.86 -6.13 7.13
CA ASN A 93 -8.63 -6.87 8.13
C ASN A 93 -10.10 -6.95 7.72
N LEU A 94 -10.91 -7.63 8.54
CA LEU A 94 -12.33 -7.82 8.26
C LEU A 94 -13.13 -6.52 8.24
N LYS A 95 -12.59 -5.46 8.80
CA LYS A 95 -13.23 -4.14 8.83
C LYS A 95 -12.80 -3.26 7.66
N GLY A 96 -11.96 -3.76 6.76
CA GLY A 96 -11.46 -3.02 5.62
C GLY A 96 -10.26 -2.13 5.92
N ALA A 97 -9.68 -2.22 7.10
CA ALA A 97 -8.48 -1.46 7.46
C ALA A 97 -7.23 -2.30 7.20
N TRP A 98 -6.16 -1.64 6.77
CA TRP A 98 -4.89 -2.31 6.50
C TRP A 98 -4.01 -2.32 7.74
N GLU A 99 -3.48 -3.49 8.08
CA GLU A 99 -2.66 -3.70 9.27
C GLU A 99 -1.31 -4.29 8.90
N CYS A 100 -0.27 -3.84 9.59
CA CYS A 100 1.05 -4.45 9.48
C CYS A 100 1.06 -5.74 10.30
N ILE A 101 1.25 -6.87 9.61
CA ILE A 101 1.22 -8.18 10.26
C ILE A 101 2.62 -8.71 10.57
N SER A 102 3.64 -8.16 9.93
CA SER A 102 5.04 -8.58 10.13
C SER A 102 5.98 -7.49 9.66
N GLU A 103 7.14 -7.41 10.30
CA GLU A 103 8.20 -6.49 9.87
C GLU A 103 9.55 -7.21 9.96
N TYR A 104 10.36 -7.10 8.91
CA TYR A 104 11.67 -7.72 8.80
C TYR A 104 12.73 -6.66 8.56
N VAL A 105 13.88 -6.86 9.15
CA VAL A 105 15.02 -5.95 9.03
C VAL A 105 16.06 -6.54 8.09
#